data_503e0d4a8a8876eb0d5e112d3e58f606
#
_entry.id   503e0d4a8a8876eb0d5e112d3e58f606
#
_cell.length_a   1.000
_cell.length_b   1.000
_cell.length_c   1.000
_cell.angle_alpha   90.00
_cell.angle_beta   90.00
_cell.angle_gamma   90.00
#
_symmetry.space_group_name_H-M   'P 1'
#
loop_
_entity.id
_entity.type
_entity.pdbx_description
1 polymer ?
#
loop_
_entity_poly.entity_id
_entity_poly.type
_entity_poly.pdbx_seq_one_letter_code
_entity_poly.pdbx_strand_id
1 'polypeptide(L)'
;RVVFFADGLKLFQRSPVIGLGMGAFENGVRSVQSFYYETKYVHNHYIQALVETGVVGLALFLLLLGGSAAAVWRARKRTVVHPLVPALGATLVFMAGHAATEVVFSSYPYLPMAFGVFALISLCCEESKIKLSQMAKTASCLAASALIGVYAVLLGCNMYAQRLFNGNPTGEDLTVAVSMDR
;
A
#
# COMPACT_ATOMS: atom_id res chain seq x y z
N ARG A 1 -5.88 19.14 8.50
CA ARG A 1 -5.69 17.68 8.61
C ARG A 1 -6.69 17.03 9.57
N VAL A 2 -6.92 17.58 10.77
CA VAL A 2 -7.89 17.01 11.73
C VAL A 2 -9.28 16.84 11.11
N VAL A 3 -9.71 17.81 10.30
CA VAL A 3 -11.00 17.72 9.58
C VAL A 3 -11.01 16.56 8.58
N PHE A 4 -9.92 16.34 7.84
CA PHE A 4 -9.82 15.21 6.90
C PHE A 4 -9.91 13.86 7.63
N PHE A 5 -9.33 13.77 8.82
CA PHE A 5 -9.42 12.57 9.67
C PHE A 5 -10.87 12.32 10.11
N ALA A 6 -11.55 13.37 10.59
CA ALA A 6 -12.95 13.28 11.00
C ALA A 6 -13.86 12.86 9.84
N ASP A 7 -13.68 13.47 8.66
CA ASP A 7 -14.48 13.16 7.48
C ASP A 7 -14.15 11.78 6.92
N GLY A 8 -12.88 11.35 6.99
CA GLY A 8 -12.48 9.96 6.69
C GLY A 8 -13.18 8.95 7.60
N LEU A 9 -13.25 9.21 8.90
CA LEU A 9 -13.96 8.34 9.83
C LEU A 9 -15.48 8.29 9.59
N LYS A 10 -16.10 9.40 9.14
CA LYS A 10 -17.51 9.38 8.69
C LYS A 10 -17.72 8.48 7.48
N LEU A 11 -16.79 8.51 6.51
CA LEU A 11 -16.83 7.60 5.37
C LEU A 11 -16.63 6.14 5.78
N PHE A 12 -15.66 5.87 6.63
CA PHE A 12 -15.42 4.52 7.17
C PHE A 12 -16.67 3.90 7.78
N GLN A 13 -17.49 4.67 8.49
CA GLN A 13 -18.73 4.19 9.11
C GLN A 13 -19.74 3.61 8.11
N ARG A 14 -19.63 3.95 6.81
CA ARG A 14 -20.53 3.42 5.77
C ARG A 14 -20.23 1.97 5.37
N SER A 15 -18.95 1.55 5.50
CA SER A 15 -18.53 0.17 5.22
C SER A 15 -17.35 -0.22 6.12
N PRO A 16 -17.57 -0.47 7.43
CA PRO A 16 -16.49 -0.62 8.38
C PRO A 16 -15.68 -1.91 8.21
N VAL A 17 -16.26 -2.97 7.65
CA VAL A 17 -15.60 -4.28 7.58
C VAL A 17 -14.63 -4.35 6.39
N ILE A 18 -15.11 -4.09 5.19
CA ILE A 18 -14.37 -4.28 3.93
C ILE A 18 -13.98 -2.97 3.24
N GLY A 19 -14.40 -1.82 3.81
CA GLY A 19 -14.16 -0.50 3.23
C GLY A 19 -15.04 -0.19 2.02
N LEU A 20 -14.78 0.95 1.38
CA LEU A 20 -15.53 1.48 0.26
C LEU A 20 -14.80 1.30 -1.09
N GLY A 21 -13.62 0.68 -1.08
CA GLY A 21 -12.78 0.49 -2.27
C GLY A 21 -11.74 1.59 -2.45
N MET A 22 -10.82 1.35 -3.39
CA MET A 22 -9.73 2.28 -3.70
C MET A 22 -10.27 3.61 -4.24
N GLY A 23 -9.67 4.73 -3.79
CA GLY A 23 -10.11 6.08 -4.16
C GLY A 23 -11.41 6.53 -3.50
N ALA A 24 -11.95 5.76 -2.57
CA ALA A 24 -13.23 6.06 -1.92
C ALA A 24 -13.23 7.38 -1.15
N PHE A 25 -12.08 7.81 -0.62
CA PHE A 25 -11.99 9.10 0.05
C PHE A 25 -12.15 10.26 -0.94
N GLU A 26 -11.39 10.27 -2.04
CA GLU A 26 -11.50 11.30 -3.09
C GLU A 26 -12.92 11.42 -3.63
N ASN A 27 -13.54 10.28 -3.95
CA ASN A 27 -14.88 10.24 -4.56
C ASN A 27 -16.01 10.50 -3.55
N GLY A 28 -15.81 10.15 -2.28
CA GLY A 28 -16.86 10.19 -1.26
C GLY A 28 -16.83 11.39 -0.33
N VAL A 29 -15.68 12.05 -0.18
CA VAL A 29 -15.47 13.10 0.84
C VAL A 29 -16.45 14.26 0.73
N ARG A 30 -16.84 14.66 -0.50
CA ARG A 30 -17.80 15.73 -0.72
C ARG A 30 -19.16 15.49 -0.06
N SER A 31 -19.53 14.24 0.17
CA SER A 31 -20.81 13.86 0.81
C SER A 31 -20.80 13.95 2.33
N VAL A 32 -19.65 14.14 2.95
CA VAL A 32 -19.45 14.13 4.41
C VAL A 32 -18.68 15.33 4.94
N GLN A 33 -18.01 16.10 4.06
CA GLN A 33 -17.18 17.24 4.46
C GLN A 33 -18.01 18.35 5.11
N SER A 34 -17.46 18.94 6.17
CA SER A 34 -18.12 19.99 6.96
C SER A 34 -18.07 21.37 6.28
N PHE A 35 -17.09 21.60 5.40
CA PHE A 35 -16.91 22.76 4.53
C PHE A 35 -16.16 22.35 3.28
N TYR A 36 -16.25 23.14 2.22
CA TYR A 36 -15.63 22.81 0.95
C TYR A 36 -14.12 22.81 1.03
N TYR A 37 -13.48 21.71 0.65
CA TYR A 37 -12.05 21.56 0.39
C TYR A 37 -11.83 20.49 -0.67
N GLU A 38 -10.70 20.55 -1.35
CA GLU A 38 -10.29 19.53 -2.32
C GLU A 38 -9.04 18.82 -1.83
N THR A 39 -9.13 17.51 -1.71
CA THR A 39 -8.00 16.62 -1.43
C THR A 39 -8.32 15.21 -1.88
N LYS A 40 -7.30 14.53 -2.39
CA LYS A 40 -7.40 13.12 -2.79
C LYS A 40 -7.28 12.16 -1.61
N TYR A 41 -6.61 12.59 -0.55
CA TYR A 41 -6.19 11.71 0.53
C TYR A 41 -6.49 12.30 1.90
N VAL A 42 -6.66 11.39 2.88
CA VAL A 42 -6.85 11.75 4.30
C VAL A 42 -5.58 12.35 4.92
N HIS A 43 -4.38 12.15 4.30
CA HIS A 43 -3.06 12.45 4.88
C HIS A 43 -2.79 11.67 6.18
N ASN A 44 -3.28 10.45 6.23
CA ASN A 44 -3.00 9.44 7.25
C ASN A 44 -3.32 8.08 6.63
N HIS A 45 -2.30 7.25 6.42
CA HIS A 45 -2.48 5.98 5.72
C HIS A 45 -3.35 4.98 6.51
N TYR A 46 -3.33 5.03 7.83
CA TYR A 46 -4.17 4.14 8.66
C TYR A 46 -5.66 4.46 8.48
N ILE A 47 -6.01 5.74 8.46
CA ILE A 47 -7.41 6.17 8.20
C ILE A 47 -7.76 5.92 6.73
N GLN A 48 -6.84 6.16 5.79
CA GLN A 48 -7.05 5.84 4.38
C GLN A 48 -7.36 4.35 4.20
N ALA A 49 -6.56 3.47 4.82
CA ALA A 49 -6.80 2.03 4.80
C ALA A 49 -8.16 1.65 5.40
N LEU A 50 -8.57 2.27 6.51
CA LEU A 50 -9.91 2.08 7.06
C LEU A 50 -11.01 2.43 6.07
N VAL A 51 -10.89 3.58 5.38
CA VAL A 51 -11.91 4.02 4.41
C VAL A 51 -11.96 3.08 3.21
N GLU A 52 -10.81 2.70 2.67
CA GLU A 52 -10.73 1.94 1.41
C GLU A 52 -10.86 0.43 1.60
N THR A 53 -10.32 -0.14 2.68
CA THR A 53 -10.24 -1.59 2.89
C THR A 53 -10.86 -2.06 4.20
N GLY A 54 -11.43 -1.16 4.98
CA GLY A 54 -12.09 -1.45 6.25
C GLY A 54 -11.13 -1.94 7.33
N VAL A 55 -11.71 -2.47 8.41
CA VAL A 55 -10.91 -3.04 9.51
C VAL A 55 -10.11 -4.26 9.08
N VAL A 56 -10.59 -5.02 8.08
CA VAL A 56 -9.87 -6.20 7.56
C VAL A 56 -8.56 -5.78 6.93
N GLY A 57 -8.57 -4.81 6.02
CA GLY A 57 -7.35 -4.34 5.37
C GLY A 57 -6.40 -3.65 6.33
N LEU A 58 -6.91 -2.81 7.24
CA LEU A 58 -6.07 -2.22 8.28
C LEU A 58 -5.45 -3.28 9.18
N ALA A 59 -6.20 -4.31 9.60
CA ALA A 59 -5.65 -5.39 10.42
C ALA A 59 -4.51 -6.13 9.70
N LEU A 60 -4.67 -6.45 8.42
CA LEU A 60 -3.62 -7.08 7.61
C LEU A 60 -2.37 -6.18 7.49
N PHE A 61 -2.57 -4.88 7.28
CA PHE A 61 -1.48 -3.91 7.24
C PHE A 61 -0.74 -3.83 8.58
N LEU A 62 -1.46 -3.76 9.70
CA LEU A 62 -0.87 -3.76 11.04
C LEU A 62 -0.19 -5.08 11.38
N LEU A 63 -0.71 -6.22 10.92
CA LEU A 63 -0.05 -7.52 11.08
C LEU A 63 1.27 -7.58 10.31
N LEU A 64 1.33 -7.00 9.09
CA LEU A 64 2.58 -6.91 8.33
C LEU A 64 3.61 -6.05 9.06
N LEU A 65 3.23 -4.85 9.52
CA LEU A 65 4.13 -3.97 10.28
C LEU A 65 4.56 -4.60 11.60
N GLY A 66 3.61 -5.12 12.37
CA GLY A 66 3.86 -5.74 13.68
C GLY A 66 4.68 -7.03 13.57
N GLY A 67 4.40 -7.86 12.58
CA GLY A 67 5.19 -9.07 12.27
C GLY A 67 6.63 -8.73 11.92
N SER A 68 6.83 -7.70 11.07
CA SER A 68 8.15 -7.19 10.72
C SER A 68 8.89 -6.61 11.93
N ALA A 69 8.21 -5.84 12.77
CA ALA A 69 8.78 -5.32 14.02
C ALA A 69 9.17 -6.45 14.99
N ALA A 70 8.33 -7.47 15.12
CA ALA A 70 8.64 -8.64 15.94
C ALA A 70 9.83 -9.43 15.39
N ALA A 71 9.98 -9.56 14.07
CA ALA A 71 11.14 -10.20 13.44
C ALA A 71 12.42 -9.43 13.75
N VAL A 72 12.45 -8.12 13.56
CA VAL A 72 13.60 -7.25 13.91
C VAL A 72 13.91 -7.34 15.39
N TRP A 73 12.87 -7.30 16.26
CA TRP A 73 13.06 -7.40 17.71
C TRP A 73 13.69 -8.72 18.14
N ARG A 74 13.26 -9.85 17.55
CA ARG A 74 13.86 -11.16 17.81
C ARG A 74 15.30 -11.24 17.30
N ALA A 75 15.55 -10.73 16.08
CA ALA A 75 16.86 -10.75 15.47
C ALA A 75 17.92 -9.99 16.28
N ARG A 76 17.57 -8.83 16.84
CA ARG A 76 18.49 -8.03 17.67
C ARG A 76 18.94 -8.70 18.98
N LYS A 77 18.21 -9.74 19.43
CA LYS A 77 18.53 -10.49 20.65
C LYS A 77 19.41 -11.72 20.38
N ARG A 78 19.81 -11.97 19.13
CA ARG A 78 20.69 -13.09 18.78
C ARG A 78 22.11 -12.82 19.19
N THR A 79 22.88 -13.89 19.42
CA THR A 79 24.30 -13.81 19.73
C THR A 79 25.11 -13.19 18.59
N VAL A 80 24.72 -13.49 17.34
CA VAL A 80 25.27 -12.87 16.12
C VAL A 80 24.14 -12.13 15.41
N VAL A 81 24.24 -10.81 15.35
CA VAL A 81 23.24 -9.94 14.73
C VAL A 81 23.71 -9.54 13.34
N HIS A 82 22.85 -9.74 12.33
CA HIS A 82 23.15 -9.28 10.98
C HIS A 82 23.31 -7.73 10.97
N PRO A 83 24.35 -7.17 10.31
CA PRO A 83 24.64 -5.72 10.36
C PRO A 83 23.49 -4.81 9.92
N LEU A 84 22.60 -5.29 9.04
CA LEU A 84 21.44 -4.52 8.56
C LEU A 84 20.28 -4.45 9.56
N VAL A 85 20.23 -5.29 10.59
CA VAL A 85 19.08 -5.35 11.52
C VAL A 85 18.77 -4.00 12.18
N PRO A 86 19.75 -3.22 12.70
CA PRO A 86 19.46 -1.90 13.26
C PRO A 86 18.89 -0.92 12.23
N ALA A 87 19.46 -0.90 11.03
CA ALA A 87 19.01 -0.03 9.94
C ALA A 87 17.59 -0.39 9.48
N LEU A 88 17.29 -1.69 9.33
CA LEU A 88 15.94 -2.16 8.97
C LEU A 88 14.91 -1.81 10.04
N GLY A 89 15.30 -1.89 11.33
CA GLY A 89 14.46 -1.46 12.44
C GLY A 89 14.15 0.04 12.41
N ALA A 90 15.16 0.87 12.19
CA ALA A 90 14.98 2.31 12.05
C ALA A 90 14.10 2.67 10.84
N THR A 91 14.33 2.02 9.71
CA THR A 91 13.52 2.21 8.49
C THR A 91 12.05 1.82 8.75
N LEU A 92 11.79 0.71 9.43
CA LEU A 92 10.42 0.28 9.75
C LEU A 92 9.70 1.29 10.65
N VAL A 93 10.39 1.81 11.68
CA VAL A 93 9.84 2.85 12.57
C VAL A 93 9.54 4.13 11.78
N PHE A 94 10.46 4.55 10.90
CA PHE A 94 10.25 5.70 10.03
C PHE A 94 9.04 5.50 9.11
N MET A 95 8.93 4.34 8.45
CA MET A 95 7.80 4.02 7.56
C MET A 95 6.47 4.04 8.31
N ALA A 96 6.40 3.43 9.48
CA ALA A 96 5.19 3.42 10.31
C ALA A 96 4.82 4.83 10.81
N GLY A 97 5.79 5.63 11.25
CA GLY A 97 5.58 7.01 11.65
C GLY A 97 5.15 7.92 10.49
N HIS A 98 5.79 7.77 9.33
CA HIS A 98 5.43 8.54 8.14
C HIS A 98 4.01 8.20 7.64
N ALA A 99 3.60 6.93 7.73
CA ALA A 99 2.24 6.51 7.42
C ALA A 99 1.17 7.18 8.30
N ALA A 100 1.51 7.64 9.50
CA ALA A 100 0.60 8.40 10.36
C ALA A 100 0.39 9.85 9.91
N THR A 101 1.27 10.38 9.06
CA THR A 101 1.24 11.78 8.61
C THR A 101 0.94 11.93 7.13
N GLU A 102 1.16 10.87 6.33
CA GLU A 102 0.93 10.87 4.87
C GLU A 102 0.46 9.50 4.37
N VAL A 103 -0.13 9.49 3.16
CA VAL A 103 -0.64 8.27 2.52
C VAL A 103 0.43 7.67 1.60
N VAL A 104 1.60 7.40 2.18
CA VAL A 104 2.82 7.03 1.44
C VAL A 104 2.73 5.68 0.73
N PHE A 105 2.02 4.70 1.30
CA PHE A 105 1.88 3.37 0.69
C PHE A 105 0.96 3.35 -0.54
N SER A 106 0.23 4.43 -0.81
CA SER A 106 -0.51 4.61 -2.06
C SER A 106 0.34 5.26 -3.16
N SER A 107 1.57 5.66 -2.86
CA SER A 107 2.50 6.23 -3.83
C SER A 107 3.23 5.14 -4.61
N TYR A 108 3.16 5.19 -5.94
CA TYR A 108 3.79 4.21 -6.83
C TYR A 108 5.29 3.96 -6.56
N PRO A 109 6.14 4.98 -6.35
CA PRO A 109 7.56 4.72 -6.07
C PRO A 109 7.82 4.19 -4.66
N TYR A 110 6.97 4.54 -3.69
CA TYR A 110 7.16 4.13 -2.30
C TYR A 110 6.80 2.67 -2.06
N LEU A 111 5.79 2.16 -2.73
CA LEU A 111 5.27 0.81 -2.53
C LEU A 111 6.33 -0.29 -2.84
N PRO A 112 7.04 -0.28 -3.98
CA PRO A 112 8.11 -1.24 -4.24
C PRO A 112 9.26 -1.14 -3.22
N MET A 113 9.62 0.06 -2.77
CA MET A 113 10.63 0.26 -1.72
C MET A 113 10.20 -0.38 -0.41
N ALA A 114 8.93 -0.20 -0.02
CA ALA A 114 8.37 -0.80 1.18
C ALA A 114 8.43 -2.33 1.13
N PHE A 115 8.00 -2.93 0.02
CA PHE A 115 8.12 -4.38 -0.18
C PHE A 115 9.58 -4.86 -0.16
N GLY A 116 10.52 -4.09 -0.72
CA GLY A 116 11.95 -4.36 -0.62
C GLY A 116 12.44 -4.40 0.82
N VAL A 117 12.00 -3.45 1.65
CA VAL A 117 12.32 -3.43 3.09
C VAL A 117 11.74 -4.64 3.82
N PHE A 118 10.46 -5.01 3.57
CA PHE A 118 9.85 -6.20 4.18
C PHE A 118 10.56 -7.49 3.75
N ALA A 119 10.97 -7.60 2.49
CA ALA A 119 11.75 -8.73 1.99
C ALA A 119 13.12 -8.82 2.68
N LEU A 120 13.84 -7.70 2.83
CA LEU A 120 15.11 -7.65 3.56
C LEU A 120 14.94 -8.01 5.03
N ILE A 121 13.87 -7.56 5.68
CA ILE A 121 13.55 -7.96 7.06
C ILE A 121 13.35 -9.48 7.14
N SER A 122 12.59 -10.07 6.22
CA SER A 122 12.40 -11.52 6.17
C SER A 122 13.73 -12.26 5.98
N LEU A 123 14.59 -11.80 5.07
CA LEU A 123 15.88 -12.44 4.79
C LEU A 123 16.89 -12.31 5.94
N CYS A 124 16.99 -11.13 6.56
CA CYS A 124 18.02 -10.82 7.54
C CYS A 124 17.59 -11.12 8.99
N CYS A 125 16.28 -11.07 9.26
CA CYS A 125 15.76 -11.16 10.63
C CYS A 125 15.08 -12.48 10.94
N GLU A 126 14.66 -13.26 9.98
CA GLU A 126 14.00 -14.56 10.20
C GLU A 126 14.95 -15.72 9.94
N GLU A 127 14.97 -16.69 10.87
CA GLU A 127 15.49 -18.01 10.57
C GLU A 127 14.39 -18.78 9.85
N SER A 128 14.57 -19.01 8.56
CA SER A 128 13.63 -19.80 7.78
C SER A 128 13.55 -21.25 8.31
N LYS A 129 12.62 -21.48 9.22
CA LYS A 129 12.30 -22.84 9.69
C LYS A 129 11.43 -23.59 8.68
N ILE A 130 10.85 -22.89 7.71
CA ILE A 130 10.00 -23.46 6.67
C ILE A 130 10.91 -23.94 5.55
N LYS A 131 11.18 -25.25 5.54
CA LYS A 131 11.78 -25.93 4.39
C LYS A 131 10.70 -26.10 3.31
N LEU A 132 10.48 -25.04 2.51
CA LEU A 132 9.66 -25.15 1.32
C LEU A 132 10.28 -26.17 0.35
N SER A 133 9.47 -27.07 -0.20
CA SER A 133 9.91 -27.96 -1.27
C SER A 133 10.39 -27.13 -2.47
N GLN A 134 11.30 -27.66 -3.28
CA GLN A 134 11.79 -26.95 -4.46
C GLN A 134 10.62 -26.55 -5.39
N MET A 135 9.63 -27.39 -5.51
CA MET A 135 8.41 -27.14 -6.29
C MET A 135 7.60 -25.95 -5.74
N ALA A 136 7.46 -25.83 -4.41
CA ALA A 136 6.77 -24.71 -3.78
C ALA A 136 7.53 -23.38 -3.97
N LYS A 137 8.87 -23.40 -3.91
CA LYS A 137 9.70 -22.22 -4.22
C LYS A 137 9.52 -21.75 -5.66
N THR A 138 9.57 -22.70 -6.61
CA THR A 138 9.39 -22.39 -8.04
C THR A 138 7.98 -21.85 -8.29
N ALA A 139 6.94 -22.46 -7.73
CA ALA A 139 5.56 -22.00 -7.85
C ALA A 139 5.38 -20.57 -7.28
N SER A 140 5.98 -20.28 -6.10
CA SER A 140 5.93 -18.95 -5.50
C SER A 140 6.64 -17.90 -6.35
N CYS A 141 7.80 -18.25 -6.93
CA CYS A 141 8.53 -17.34 -7.83
C CYS A 141 7.73 -17.08 -9.12
N LEU A 142 7.12 -18.10 -9.71
CA LEU A 142 6.29 -17.95 -10.91
C LEU A 142 5.05 -17.09 -10.62
N ALA A 143 4.37 -17.32 -9.50
CA ALA A 143 3.23 -16.51 -9.09
C ALA A 143 3.61 -15.05 -8.85
N ALA A 144 4.74 -14.78 -8.17
CA ALA A 144 5.24 -13.42 -7.97
C ALA A 144 5.60 -12.75 -9.30
N SER A 145 6.27 -13.47 -10.21
CA SER A 145 6.61 -12.95 -11.54
C SER A 145 5.37 -12.64 -12.38
N ALA A 146 4.33 -13.48 -12.31
CA ALA A 146 3.06 -13.25 -12.99
C ALA A 146 2.35 -11.99 -12.45
N LEU A 147 2.31 -11.82 -11.12
CA LEU A 147 1.74 -10.63 -10.48
C LEU A 147 2.49 -9.35 -10.89
N ILE A 148 3.82 -9.39 -10.91
CA ILE A 148 4.65 -8.25 -11.37
C ILE A 148 4.36 -7.95 -12.85
N GLY A 149 4.22 -8.98 -13.70
CA GLY A 149 3.87 -8.83 -15.11
C GLY A 149 2.50 -8.16 -15.30
N VAL A 150 1.48 -8.63 -14.58
CA VAL A 150 0.14 -8.03 -14.59
C VAL A 150 0.20 -6.57 -14.14
N TYR A 151 0.89 -6.29 -13.04
CA TYR A 151 1.05 -4.92 -12.54
C TYR A 151 1.76 -4.00 -13.55
N ALA A 152 2.82 -4.49 -14.21
CA ALA A 152 3.53 -3.72 -15.23
C ALA A 152 2.63 -3.39 -16.44
N VAL A 153 1.79 -4.33 -16.87
CA VAL A 153 0.81 -4.11 -17.94
C VAL A 153 -0.22 -3.06 -17.53
N LEU A 154 -0.81 -3.19 -16.34
CA LEU A 154 -1.79 -2.22 -15.82
C LEU A 154 -1.17 -0.82 -15.68
N LEU A 155 0.07 -0.73 -15.19
CA LEU A 155 0.80 0.53 -15.11
C LEU A 155 1.03 1.14 -16.50
N GLY A 156 1.42 0.31 -17.48
CA GLY A 156 1.60 0.74 -18.87
C GLY A 156 0.30 1.27 -19.48
N CYS A 157 -0.82 0.58 -19.27
CA CYS A 157 -2.14 1.01 -19.72
C CYS A 157 -2.53 2.37 -19.08
N ASN A 158 -2.33 2.51 -17.77
CA ASN A 158 -2.61 3.76 -17.06
C ASN A 158 -1.76 4.92 -17.59
N MET A 159 -0.44 4.70 -17.77
CA MET A 159 0.45 5.72 -18.32
C MET A 159 0.07 6.11 -19.75
N TYR A 160 -0.36 5.15 -20.57
CA TYR A 160 -0.82 5.40 -21.93
C TYR A 160 -2.13 6.21 -21.91
N ALA A 161 -3.11 5.81 -21.09
CA ALA A 161 -4.35 6.55 -20.90
C ALA A 161 -4.08 8.01 -20.46
N GLN A 162 -3.20 8.22 -19.49
CA GLN A 162 -2.82 9.57 -19.06
C GLN A 162 -2.17 10.41 -20.18
N ARG A 163 -1.36 9.80 -21.05
CA ARG A 163 -0.79 10.49 -22.21
C ARG A 163 -1.86 10.92 -23.21
N LEU A 164 -2.85 10.07 -23.46
CA LEU A 164 -3.98 10.41 -24.32
C LEU A 164 -4.80 11.58 -23.74
N PHE A 165 -5.08 11.57 -22.42
CA PHE A 165 -5.79 12.68 -21.77
C PHE A 165 -5.02 14.00 -21.81
N ASN A 166 -3.70 13.97 -21.68
CA ASN A 166 -2.87 15.19 -21.63
C ASN A 166 -2.53 15.74 -23.03
N GLY A 167 -2.81 15.02 -24.11
CA GLY A 167 -2.39 15.32 -25.49
C GLY A 167 -3.47 15.87 -26.41
N ASN A 168 -4.42 16.75 -25.95
CA ASN A 168 -5.54 17.23 -26.76
C ASN A 168 -6.34 16.06 -27.40
N PRO A 169 -7.00 15.23 -26.60
CA PRO A 169 -7.57 13.97 -27.05
C PRO A 169 -8.73 14.18 -28.03
N THR A 170 -8.74 13.35 -29.06
CA THR A 170 -9.92 13.19 -29.94
C THR A 170 -11.02 12.40 -29.20
N GLY A 171 -12.25 12.40 -29.73
CA GLY A 171 -13.32 11.61 -29.12
C GLY A 171 -13.02 10.10 -29.07
N GLU A 172 -12.26 9.56 -30.02
CA GLU A 172 -11.81 8.16 -30.04
C GLU A 172 -10.76 7.89 -28.94
N ASP A 173 -9.80 8.80 -28.74
CA ASP A 173 -8.79 8.68 -27.69
C ASP A 173 -9.42 8.63 -26.30
N LEU A 174 -10.48 9.41 -26.06
CA LEU A 174 -11.24 9.40 -24.80
C LEU A 174 -11.94 8.07 -24.55
N THR A 175 -12.55 7.47 -25.58
CA THR A 175 -13.19 6.15 -25.44
C THR A 175 -12.19 5.05 -25.12
N VAL A 176 -11.02 5.07 -25.75
CA VAL A 176 -9.92 4.13 -25.46
C VAL A 176 -9.39 4.33 -24.05
N ALA A 177 -9.13 5.57 -23.62
CA ALA A 177 -8.64 5.86 -22.29
C ALA A 177 -9.61 5.39 -21.20
N VAL A 178 -10.92 5.64 -21.35
CA VAL A 178 -11.98 5.18 -20.41
C VAL A 178 -12.07 3.64 -20.38
N SER A 179 -11.85 2.97 -21.51
CA SER A 179 -11.88 1.51 -21.55
C SER A 179 -10.68 0.86 -20.83
N MET A 180 -9.56 1.56 -20.72
CA MET A 180 -8.34 1.10 -20.05
C MET A 180 -8.32 1.40 -18.55
N ASP A 181 -9.18 2.31 -18.07
CA ASP A 181 -9.26 2.71 -16.66
C ASP A 181 -10.36 1.93 -15.87
N ARG A 182 -11.07 1.03 -16.53
CA ARG A 182 -12.05 0.11 -15.94
C ARG A 182 -11.43 -1.25 -15.62
#